data_926bc4af1fdb2cc8479145601d52d26a
#
_entry.id   926bc4af1fdb2cc8479145601d52d26a
#
_cell.length_a   1.000
_cell.length_b   1.000
_cell.length_c   1.000
_cell.angle_alpha   90.00
_cell.angle_beta   90.00
_cell.angle_gamma   90.00
#
_symmetry.space_group_name_H-M   'P 1'
#
loop_
_entity.id
_entity.type
_entity.pdbx_description
1 polymer ?
#
loop_
_entity_poly.entity_id
_entity_poly.type
_entity_poly.pdbx_seq_one_letter_code
_entity_poly.pdbx_strand_id
1 'polypeptide(L)'
;QAAYILAALLFIMSLAGLSKHETAKAGCWFGIVGMTIALIATIFGPHSEGTFWIIIAMIIGGAIGVQRALKVEMTEMPELVAILHSFVGLAAVLVGFNSYGLHHEALMPEGLDAAAQAAFVAEQAVLTNIHNVEVFLGIFIGAVTFTGSVVAFGKLSGKINSKALMLPHRHKLNLAALVVSALLMVAF
;
A
#
# COMPACT_ATOMS: atom_id res chain seq x y z
N GLN A 1 4.58 17.46 4.74
CA GLN A 1 5.58 16.45 5.13
C GLN A 1 5.61 16.23 6.65
N ALA A 2 5.70 17.26 7.50
CA ALA A 2 5.77 17.11 8.96
C ALA A 2 4.59 16.30 9.56
N ALA A 3 3.37 16.51 9.06
CA ALA A 3 2.17 15.76 9.49
C ALA A 3 2.28 14.26 9.22
N TYR A 4 2.86 13.86 8.08
CA TYR A 4 3.07 12.44 7.75
C TYR A 4 4.13 11.79 8.62
N ILE A 5 5.20 12.52 8.97
CA ILE A 5 6.23 12.03 9.91
C ILE A 5 5.60 11.80 11.29
N LEU A 6 4.80 12.76 11.78
CA LEU A 6 4.09 12.61 13.04
C LEU A 6 3.12 11.41 13.02
N ALA A 7 2.35 11.26 11.94
CA ALA A 7 1.46 10.12 11.76
C ALA A 7 2.23 8.78 11.77
N ALA A 8 3.38 8.71 11.08
CA ALA A 8 4.23 7.52 11.06
C ALA A 8 4.76 7.16 12.47
N LEU A 9 5.21 8.15 13.25
CA LEU A 9 5.63 7.93 14.63
C LEU A 9 4.48 7.40 15.49
N LEU A 10 3.28 7.95 15.34
CA LEU A 10 2.09 7.48 16.06
C LEU A 10 1.70 6.06 15.65
N PHE A 11 1.86 5.66 14.39
CA PHE A 11 1.66 4.27 13.95
C PHE A 11 2.68 3.31 14.57
N ILE A 12 3.95 3.70 14.67
CA ILE A 12 4.96 2.90 15.35
C ILE A 12 4.59 2.74 16.84
N MET A 13 4.19 3.81 17.49
CA MET A 13 3.72 3.77 18.89
C MET A 13 2.46 2.92 19.05
N SER A 14 1.56 2.94 18.05
CA SER A 14 0.37 2.08 18.03
C SER A 14 0.75 0.60 18.01
N LEU A 15 1.65 0.19 17.12
CA LEU A 15 2.13 -1.19 17.04
C LEU A 15 2.82 -1.62 18.34
N ALA A 16 3.66 -0.76 18.91
CA ALA A 16 4.30 -1.02 20.20
C ALA A 16 3.29 -1.17 21.34
N GLY A 17 2.25 -0.32 21.36
CA GLY A 17 1.18 -0.40 22.35
C GLY A 17 0.30 -1.64 22.22
N LEU A 18 -0.02 -2.05 20.98
CA LEU A 18 -0.83 -3.24 20.69
C LEU A 18 -0.10 -4.56 21.02
N SER A 19 1.22 -4.53 21.16
CA SER A 19 2.01 -5.74 21.49
C SER A 19 1.76 -6.27 22.90
N LYS A 20 1.21 -5.46 23.81
CA LYS A 20 0.92 -5.83 25.21
C LYS A 20 -0.54 -5.53 25.55
N HIS A 21 -1.18 -6.46 26.23
CA HIS A 21 -2.60 -6.33 26.62
C HIS A 21 -2.88 -5.06 27.45
N GLU A 22 -1.99 -4.72 28.37
CA GLU A 22 -2.12 -3.56 29.28
C GLU A 22 -2.10 -2.22 28.54
N THR A 23 -1.34 -2.12 27.43
CA THR A 23 -1.17 -0.90 26.64
C THR A 23 -1.99 -0.90 25.35
N ALA A 24 -2.71 -1.97 25.05
CA ALA A 24 -3.43 -2.14 23.77
C ALA A 24 -4.44 -1.01 23.52
N LYS A 25 -5.16 -0.55 24.54
CA LYS A 25 -6.12 0.56 24.43
C LYS A 25 -5.42 1.87 24.03
N ALA A 26 -4.28 2.18 24.63
CA ALA A 26 -3.48 3.35 24.25
C ALA A 26 -2.93 3.21 22.83
N GLY A 27 -2.46 2.00 22.47
CA GLY A 27 -2.03 1.69 21.11
C GLY A 27 -3.10 1.92 20.05
N CYS A 28 -4.36 1.53 20.30
CA CYS A 28 -5.49 1.84 19.41
C CYS A 28 -5.68 3.35 19.24
N TRP A 29 -5.59 4.13 20.34
CA TRP A 29 -5.72 5.58 20.25
C TRP A 29 -4.60 6.22 19.42
N PHE A 30 -3.36 5.79 19.58
CA PHE A 30 -2.26 6.27 18.74
C PHE A 30 -2.50 5.98 17.26
N GLY A 31 -3.02 4.80 16.92
CA GLY A 31 -3.39 4.45 15.55
C GLY A 31 -4.50 5.35 14.99
N ILE A 32 -5.57 5.58 15.77
CA ILE A 32 -6.70 6.43 15.36
C ILE A 32 -6.22 7.87 15.13
N VAL A 33 -5.45 8.44 16.06
CA VAL A 33 -4.93 9.81 15.94
C VAL A 33 -3.97 9.92 14.76
N GLY A 34 -3.04 8.95 14.58
CA GLY A 34 -2.12 8.92 13.45
C GLY A 34 -2.84 8.88 12.12
N MET A 35 -3.86 8.02 11.99
CA MET A 35 -4.68 7.93 10.77
C MET A 35 -5.45 9.24 10.52
N THR A 36 -6.04 9.82 11.54
CA THR A 36 -6.77 11.10 11.40
C THR A 36 -5.85 12.22 10.91
N ILE A 37 -4.64 12.33 11.47
CA ILE A 37 -3.65 13.33 11.03
C ILE A 37 -3.26 13.08 9.57
N ALA A 38 -2.98 11.83 9.18
CA ALA A 38 -2.62 11.48 7.81
C ALA A 38 -3.74 11.83 6.82
N LEU A 39 -5.00 11.49 7.14
CA LEU A 39 -6.17 11.79 6.30
C LEU A 39 -6.39 13.30 6.15
N ILE A 40 -6.33 14.06 7.24
CA ILE A 40 -6.45 15.51 7.19
C ILE A 40 -5.34 16.12 6.33
N ALA A 41 -4.09 15.68 6.53
CA ALA A 41 -2.95 16.15 5.75
C ALA A 41 -3.08 15.82 4.24
N THR A 42 -3.69 14.69 3.91
CA THR A 42 -3.94 14.29 2.51
C THR A 42 -5.07 15.10 1.89
N ILE A 43 -6.20 15.23 2.59
CA ILE A 43 -7.39 15.92 2.07
C ILE A 43 -7.14 17.42 1.86
N PHE A 44 -6.43 18.05 2.80
CA PHE A 44 -6.10 19.48 2.73
C PHE A 44 -4.70 19.76 2.16
N GLY A 45 -4.04 18.73 1.61
CA GLY A 45 -2.73 18.87 0.99
C GLY A 45 -2.80 19.66 -0.33
N PRO A 46 -1.71 20.34 -0.72
CA PRO A 46 -1.69 21.25 -1.89
C PRO A 46 -1.86 20.51 -3.24
N HIS A 47 -1.75 19.20 -3.26
CA HIS A 47 -1.86 18.36 -4.46
C HIS A 47 -3.09 17.46 -4.48
N SER A 48 -4.08 17.68 -3.60
CA SER A 48 -5.28 16.86 -3.59
C SER A 48 -6.30 17.37 -4.60
N GLU A 49 -6.31 16.77 -5.78
CA GLU A 49 -7.39 16.92 -6.73
C GLU A 49 -8.50 15.91 -6.45
N GLY A 50 -9.75 16.30 -6.62
CA GLY A 50 -10.88 15.39 -6.41
C GLY A 50 -11.26 15.14 -4.95
N THR A 51 -11.03 16.07 -4.04
CA THR A 51 -11.39 15.99 -2.60
C THR A 51 -12.84 15.51 -2.36
N PHE A 52 -13.77 15.91 -3.23
CA PHE A 52 -15.15 15.47 -3.16
C PHE A 52 -15.31 13.95 -3.28
N TRP A 53 -14.62 13.33 -4.23
CA TRP A 53 -14.63 11.88 -4.43
C TRP A 53 -13.96 11.14 -3.28
N ILE A 54 -12.89 11.70 -2.71
CA ILE A 54 -12.21 11.16 -1.54
C ILE A 54 -13.17 11.11 -0.35
N ILE A 55 -13.92 12.19 -0.09
CA ILE A 55 -14.89 12.25 1.01
C ILE A 55 -16.01 11.23 0.82
N ILE A 56 -16.56 11.10 -0.40
CA ILE A 56 -17.59 10.10 -0.68
C ILE A 56 -17.06 8.69 -0.44
N ALA A 57 -15.87 8.37 -0.96
CA ALA A 57 -15.26 7.05 -0.77
C ALA A 57 -15.01 6.75 0.72
N MET A 58 -14.56 7.76 1.49
CA MET A 58 -14.35 7.64 2.94
C MET A 58 -15.66 7.39 3.69
N ILE A 59 -16.75 8.08 3.34
CA ILE A 59 -18.06 7.87 3.97
C ILE A 59 -18.54 6.44 3.71
N ILE A 60 -18.48 6.00 2.45
CA ILE A 60 -18.94 4.65 2.06
C ILE A 60 -18.05 3.58 2.74
N GLY A 61 -16.74 3.69 2.62
CA GLY A 61 -15.80 2.74 3.22
C GLY A 61 -15.88 2.73 4.75
N GLY A 62 -15.99 3.90 5.37
CA GLY A 62 -16.15 4.06 6.80
C GLY A 62 -17.45 3.45 7.32
N ALA A 63 -18.57 3.67 6.64
CA ALA A 63 -19.87 3.08 7.02
C ALA A 63 -19.82 1.54 6.98
N ILE A 64 -19.24 0.96 5.90
CA ILE A 64 -19.05 -0.50 5.78
C ILE A 64 -18.11 -1.01 6.87
N GLY A 65 -16.99 -0.32 7.10
CA GLY A 65 -15.99 -0.69 8.10
C GLY A 65 -16.56 -0.69 9.52
N VAL A 66 -17.27 0.37 9.91
CA VAL A 66 -17.93 0.47 11.24
C VAL A 66 -18.98 -0.62 11.39
N GLN A 67 -19.83 -0.85 10.37
CA GLN A 67 -20.84 -1.89 10.42
C GLN A 67 -20.23 -3.28 10.64
N ARG A 68 -19.13 -3.58 9.98
CA ARG A 68 -18.41 -4.85 10.15
C ARG A 68 -17.72 -4.95 11.51
N ALA A 69 -17.08 -3.90 11.96
CA ALA A 69 -16.39 -3.85 13.25
C ALA A 69 -17.35 -4.06 14.44
N LEU A 70 -18.56 -3.55 14.34
CA LEU A 70 -19.59 -3.73 15.40
C LEU A 70 -20.26 -5.11 15.41
N LYS A 71 -20.19 -5.88 14.31
CA LYS A 71 -20.85 -7.17 14.16
C LYS A 71 -19.91 -8.36 14.26
N VAL A 72 -18.60 -8.13 14.14
CA VAL A 72 -17.60 -9.20 14.13
C VAL A 72 -17.48 -9.83 15.51
N GLU A 73 -17.46 -11.16 15.57
CA GLU A 73 -17.14 -11.91 16.77
C GLU A 73 -15.61 -12.04 16.96
N MET A 74 -15.18 -12.26 18.20
CA MET A 74 -13.75 -12.41 18.50
C MET A 74 -13.11 -13.57 17.74
N THR A 75 -13.86 -14.62 17.45
CA THR A 75 -13.44 -15.78 16.68
C THR A 75 -13.26 -15.48 15.19
N GLU A 76 -13.97 -14.49 14.65
CA GLU A 76 -13.93 -14.06 13.25
C GLU A 76 -12.88 -12.96 12.99
N MET A 77 -12.25 -12.43 14.05
CA MET A 77 -11.25 -11.33 13.90
C MET A 77 -10.11 -11.67 12.94
N PRO A 78 -9.52 -12.89 12.94
CA PRO A 78 -8.44 -13.20 12.00
C PRO A 78 -8.88 -13.15 10.53
N GLU A 79 -10.09 -13.59 10.21
CA GLU A 79 -10.61 -13.55 8.84
C GLU A 79 -10.96 -12.12 8.42
N LEU A 80 -11.51 -11.30 9.34
CA LEU A 80 -11.78 -9.89 9.07
C LEU A 80 -10.47 -9.13 8.78
N VAL A 81 -9.43 -9.35 9.57
CA VAL A 81 -8.11 -8.74 9.32
C VAL A 81 -7.56 -9.18 7.97
N ALA A 82 -7.68 -10.45 7.61
CA ALA A 82 -7.21 -10.95 6.32
C ALA A 82 -7.92 -10.28 5.14
N ILE A 83 -9.26 -10.16 5.18
CA ILE A 83 -9.99 -9.50 4.09
C ILE A 83 -9.69 -8.00 4.01
N LEU A 84 -9.59 -7.30 5.14
CA LEU A 84 -9.21 -5.88 5.16
C LEU A 84 -7.80 -5.67 4.59
N HIS A 85 -6.87 -6.59 4.91
CA HIS A 85 -5.51 -6.53 4.38
C HIS A 85 -5.47 -6.76 2.86
N SER A 86 -6.39 -7.55 2.31
CA SER A 86 -6.51 -7.69 0.86
C SER A 86 -6.89 -6.37 0.18
N PHE A 87 -7.78 -5.58 0.76
CA PHE A 87 -8.12 -4.26 0.21
C PHE A 87 -6.94 -3.28 0.27
N VAL A 88 -6.08 -3.37 1.29
CA VAL A 88 -4.83 -2.58 1.34
C VAL A 88 -3.90 -2.96 0.19
N GLY A 89 -3.74 -4.27 -0.08
CA GLY A 89 -2.96 -4.75 -1.22
C GLY A 89 -3.53 -4.27 -2.57
N LEU A 90 -4.85 -4.33 -2.74
CA LEU A 90 -5.53 -3.82 -3.93
C LEU A 90 -5.32 -2.31 -4.10
N ALA A 91 -5.42 -1.54 -3.01
CA ALA A 91 -5.17 -0.09 -3.04
C ALA A 91 -3.73 0.21 -3.49
N ALA A 92 -2.73 -0.53 -3.01
CA ALA A 92 -1.35 -0.36 -3.43
C ALA A 92 -1.16 -0.63 -4.93
N VAL A 93 -1.82 -1.67 -5.48
CA VAL A 93 -1.83 -1.95 -6.93
C VAL A 93 -2.42 -0.77 -7.71
N LEU A 94 -3.60 -0.29 -7.30
CA LEU A 94 -4.28 0.81 -8.00
C LEU A 94 -3.48 2.13 -7.95
N VAL A 95 -2.87 2.43 -6.79
CA VAL A 95 -1.98 3.59 -6.65
C VAL A 95 -0.77 3.46 -7.55
N GLY A 96 -0.15 2.27 -7.61
CA GLY A 96 0.97 2.01 -8.50
C GLY A 96 0.62 2.24 -9.98
N PHE A 97 -0.51 1.70 -10.45
CA PHE A 97 -0.97 1.95 -11.82
C PHE A 97 -1.27 3.42 -12.08
N ASN A 98 -1.88 4.11 -11.13
CA ASN A 98 -2.14 5.55 -11.26
C ASN A 98 -0.83 6.35 -11.34
N SER A 99 0.16 6.02 -10.50
CA SER A 99 1.48 6.67 -10.49
C SER A 99 2.24 6.43 -11.80
N TYR A 100 2.13 5.23 -12.38
CA TYR A 100 2.72 4.94 -13.68
C TYR A 100 2.09 5.75 -14.81
N GLY A 101 0.75 5.91 -14.81
CA GLY A 101 0.01 6.67 -15.83
C GLY A 101 0.18 8.19 -15.73
N LEU A 102 0.54 8.71 -14.55
CA LEU A 102 0.72 10.14 -14.28
C LEU A 102 2.19 10.58 -14.39
N HIS A 103 2.98 9.95 -15.25
CA HIS A 103 4.38 10.36 -15.47
C HIS A 103 4.42 11.80 -15.97
N HIS A 104 4.78 12.73 -15.12
CA HIS A 104 5.00 14.13 -15.48
C HIS A 104 6.45 14.25 -15.95
N GLU A 105 6.64 14.31 -17.27
CA GLU A 105 7.91 14.76 -17.83
C GLU A 105 8.20 16.17 -17.30
N ALA A 106 9.30 16.33 -16.59
CA ALA A 106 9.71 17.65 -16.15
C ALA A 106 10.02 18.50 -17.40
N LEU A 107 9.36 19.63 -17.52
CA LEU A 107 9.60 20.56 -18.63
C LEU A 107 11.07 21.02 -18.58
N MET A 108 11.76 20.91 -19.69
CA MET A 108 13.11 21.39 -19.82
C MET A 108 13.14 22.92 -19.63
N PRO A 109 13.93 23.45 -18.70
CA PRO A 109 14.05 24.90 -18.51
C PRO A 109 14.60 25.56 -19.80
N GLU A 110 13.99 26.67 -20.19
CA GLU A 110 14.45 27.45 -21.35
C GLU A 110 15.78 28.16 -21.03
N GLY A 111 16.66 28.23 -22.01
CA GLY A 111 17.92 28.99 -21.90
C GLY A 111 19.14 28.22 -21.35
N LEU A 112 19.05 26.89 -21.19
CA LEU A 112 20.19 26.06 -20.84
C LEU A 112 21.15 25.90 -22.02
N ASP A 113 22.44 25.91 -21.74
CA ASP A 113 23.47 25.50 -22.70
C ASP A 113 23.46 23.99 -22.97
N ALA A 114 24.12 23.51 -24.00
CA ALA A 114 24.12 22.10 -24.41
C ALA A 114 24.61 21.14 -23.28
N ALA A 115 25.55 21.58 -22.48
CA ALA A 115 26.08 20.78 -21.37
C ALA A 115 25.09 20.67 -20.22
N ALA A 116 24.42 21.78 -19.88
CA ALA A 116 23.36 21.80 -18.86
C ALA A 116 22.11 21.02 -19.31
N GLN A 117 21.75 21.07 -20.59
CA GLN A 117 20.69 20.24 -21.16
C GLN A 117 20.99 18.76 -21.04
N ALA A 118 22.20 18.33 -21.39
CA ALA A 118 22.63 16.94 -21.27
C ALA A 118 22.60 16.47 -19.80
N ALA A 119 23.07 17.29 -18.86
CA ALA A 119 23.02 17.01 -17.44
C ALA A 119 21.57 16.87 -16.94
N PHE A 120 20.68 17.77 -17.32
CA PHE A 120 19.26 17.70 -16.96
C PHE A 120 18.58 16.42 -17.47
N VAL A 121 18.81 16.04 -18.73
CA VAL A 121 18.27 14.80 -19.31
C VAL A 121 18.81 13.58 -18.57
N ALA A 122 20.10 13.55 -18.23
CA ALA A 122 20.68 12.45 -17.48
C ALA A 122 20.10 12.32 -16.06
N GLU A 123 19.88 13.45 -15.37
CA GLU A 123 19.25 13.49 -14.06
C GLU A 123 17.81 12.99 -14.14
N GLN A 124 17.02 13.46 -15.10
CA GLN A 124 15.63 13.02 -15.31
C GLN A 124 15.55 11.52 -15.61
N ALA A 125 16.47 10.99 -16.42
CA ALA A 125 16.52 9.55 -16.69
C ALA A 125 16.77 8.71 -15.42
N VAL A 126 17.64 9.18 -14.53
CA VAL A 126 17.88 8.51 -13.24
C VAL A 126 16.61 8.55 -12.35
N LEU A 127 15.99 9.72 -12.24
CA LEU A 127 14.76 9.87 -11.43
C LEU A 127 13.60 9.02 -11.97
N THR A 128 13.45 8.96 -13.28
CA THR A 128 12.45 8.11 -13.95
C THR A 128 12.71 6.63 -13.68
N ASN A 129 13.95 6.18 -13.78
CA ASN A 129 14.30 4.78 -13.48
C ASN A 129 14.02 4.42 -12.00
N ILE A 130 14.35 5.31 -11.08
CA ILE A 130 14.06 5.13 -9.65
C ILE A 130 12.53 5.02 -9.46
N HIS A 131 11.76 5.93 -10.04
CA HIS A 131 10.31 5.93 -9.96
C HIS A 131 9.69 4.65 -10.54
N ASN A 132 10.15 4.19 -11.69
CA ASN A 132 9.67 2.95 -12.30
C ASN A 132 9.92 1.74 -11.37
N VAL A 133 11.10 1.64 -10.76
CA VAL A 133 11.41 0.58 -9.80
C VAL A 133 10.46 0.65 -8.58
N GLU A 134 10.23 1.84 -8.04
CA GLU A 134 9.31 2.04 -6.90
C GLU A 134 7.88 1.63 -7.26
N VAL A 135 7.39 2.05 -8.42
CA VAL A 135 6.06 1.71 -8.93
C VAL A 135 5.93 0.20 -9.15
N PHE A 136 6.91 -0.42 -9.81
CA PHE A 136 6.90 -1.87 -10.03
C PHE A 136 6.85 -2.64 -8.71
N LEU A 137 7.71 -2.30 -7.77
CA LEU A 137 7.74 -2.92 -6.44
C LEU A 137 6.42 -2.71 -5.69
N GLY A 138 5.85 -1.51 -5.77
CA GLY A 138 4.55 -1.19 -5.17
C GLY A 138 3.42 -2.06 -5.72
N ILE A 139 3.32 -2.18 -7.05
CA ILE A 139 2.33 -3.03 -7.72
C ILE A 139 2.57 -4.51 -7.38
N PHE A 140 3.81 -4.97 -7.43
CA PHE A 140 4.16 -6.36 -7.16
C PHE A 140 3.82 -6.77 -5.72
N ILE A 141 4.28 -5.99 -4.74
CA ILE A 141 4.00 -6.23 -3.31
C ILE A 141 2.49 -6.14 -3.06
N GLY A 142 1.81 -5.15 -3.64
CA GLY A 142 0.37 -5.00 -3.55
C GLY A 142 -0.39 -6.21 -4.10
N ALA A 143 -0.01 -6.73 -5.26
CA ALA A 143 -0.63 -7.89 -5.87
C ALA A 143 -0.42 -9.17 -5.04
N VAL A 144 0.78 -9.41 -4.52
CA VAL A 144 1.09 -10.53 -3.62
C VAL A 144 0.28 -10.41 -2.33
N THR A 145 0.21 -9.21 -1.77
CA THR A 145 -0.56 -8.93 -0.54
C THR A 145 -2.05 -9.18 -0.77
N PHE A 146 -2.61 -8.67 -1.86
CA PHE A 146 -4.01 -8.88 -2.22
C PHE A 146 -4.34 -10.36 -2.37
N THR A 147 -3.64 -11.05 -3.25
CA THR A 147 -3.92 -12.46 -3.57
C THR A 147 -3.68 -13.37 -2.38
N GLY A 148 -2.59 -13.19 -1.65
CA GLY A 148 -2.26 -13.97 -0.46
C GLY A 148 -3.29 -13.77 0.66
N SER A 149 -3.76 -12.55 0.87
CA SER A 149 -4.76 -12.24 1.90
C SER A 149 -6.15 -12.76 1.54
N VAL A 150 -6.54 -12.75 0.26
CA VAL A 150 -7.78 -13.38 -0.21
C VAL A 150 -7.75 -14.90 0.04
N VAL A 151 -6.64 -15.56 -0.25
CA VAL A 151 -6.47 -17.00 0.04
C VAL A 151 -6.49 -17.26 1.55
N ALA A 152 -5.83 -16.41 2.35
CA ALA A 152 -5.85 -16.51 3.81
C ALA A 152 -7.28 -16.36 4.36
N PHE A 153 -8.02 -15.34 3.92
CA PHE A 153 -9.45 -15.18 4.25
C PHE A 153 -10.26 -16.42 3.89
N GLY A 154 -10.09 -16.95 2.67
CA GLY A 154 -10.81 -18.14 2.23
C GLY A 154 -10.53 -19.39 3.08
N LYS A 155 -9.30 -19.53 3.59
CA LYS A 155 -8.93 -20.62 4.52
C LYS A 155 -9.48 -20.41 5.92
N LEU A 156 -9.39 -19.20 6.45
CA LEU A 156 -9.86 -18.87 7.80
C LEU A 156 -11.39 -18.96 7.90
N SER A 157 -12.10 -18.51 6.86
CA SER A 157 -13.57 -18.59 6.78
C SER A 157 -14.09 -19.98 6.37
N GLY A 158 -13.23 -20.98 6.25
CA GLY A 158 -13.62 -22.34 5.87
C GLY A 158 -14.08 -22.53 4.42
N LYS A 159 -14.01 -21.49 3.58
CA LYS A 159 -14.39 -21.55 2.15
C LYS A 159 -13.38 -22.31 1.29
N ILE A 160 -12.13 -22.33 1.73
CA ILE A 160 -11.02 -23.06 1.09
C ILE A 160 -10.46 -24.05 2.11
N ASN A 161 -10.10 -25.24 1.65
CA ASN A 161 -9.49 -26.27 2.49
C ASN A 161 -8.20 -25.74 3.13
N SER A 162 -8.11 -25.83 4.46
CA SER A 162 -6.97 -25.34 5.24
C SER A 162 -5.69 -26.15 5.08
N LYS A 163 -5.76 -27.35 4.43
CA LYS A 163 -4.59 -28.18 4.18
C LYS A 163 -3.54 -27.42 3.36
N ALA A 164 -2.28 -27.61 3.70
CA ALA A 164 -1.17 -27.04 2.93
C ALA A 164 -1.14 -27.66 1.53
N LEU A 165 -1.12 -26.81 0.50
CA LEU A 165 -0.95 -27.23 -0.89
C LEU A 165 0.54 -27.52 -1.12
N MET A 166 0.89 -28.81 -1.19
CA MET A 166 2.26 -29.26 -1.42
C MET A 166 2.47 -29.44 -2.92
N LEU A 167 2.96 -28.39 -3.59
CA LEU A 167 3.31 -28.47 -5.01
C LEU A 167 4.61 -29.27 -5.22
N PRO A 168 4.67 -30.15 -6.24
CA PRO A 168 5.93 -30.79 -6.62
C PRO A 168 6.94 -29.71 -7.03
N HIS A 169 8.21 -29.90 -6.64
CA HIS A 169 9.30 -28.97 -6.96
C HIS A 169 9.07 -27.52 -6.48
N ARG A 170 8.33 -27.32 -5.37
CA ARG A 170 7.96 -25.99 -4.81
C ARG A 170 9.12 -24.97 -4.75
N HIS A 171 10.33 -25.44 -4.40
CA HIS A 171 11.51 -24.55 -4.31
C HIS A 171 11.96 -24.05 -5.70
N LYS A 172 11.89 -24.92 -6.72
CA LYS A 172 12.20 -24.53 -8.10
C LYS A 172 11.16 -23.59 -8.67
N LEU A 173 9.87 -23.82 -8.35
CA LEU A 173 8.77 -22.94 -8.75
C LEU A 173 8.90 -21.56 -8.11
N ASN A 174 9.21 -21.50 -6.82
CA ASN A 174 9.42 -20.22 -6.13
C ASN A 174 10.64 -19.46 -6.68
N LEU A 175 11.75 -20.18 -6.95
CA LEU A 175 12.92 -19.58 -7.56
C LEU A 175 12.62 -19.07 -8.98
N ALA A 176 11.90 -19.85 -9.78
CA ALA A 176 11.47 -19.42 -11.11
C ALA A 176 10.59 -18.18 -11.06
N ALA A 177 9.61 -18.14 -10.13
CA ALA A 177 8.76 -16.97 -9.93
C ALA A 177 9.58 -15.73 -9.53
N LEU A 178 10.56 -15.88 -8.63
CA LEU A 178 11.45 -14.79 -8.24
C LEU A 178 12.28 -14.27 -9.42
N VAL A 179 12.88 -15.18 -10.21
CA VAL A 179 13.68 -14.81 -11.39
C VAL A 179 12.81 -14.11 -12.44
N VAL A 180 11.62 -14.63 -12.72
CA VAL A 180 10.68 -13.99 -13.67
C VAL A 180 10.29 -12.59 -13.18
N SER A 181 9.99 -12.42 -11.89
CA SER A 181 9.65 -11.11 -11.32
C SER A 181 10.82 -10.11 -11.43
N ALA A 182 12.05 -10.58 -11.19
CA ALA A 182 13.25 -9.73 -11.35
C ALA A 182 13.48 -9.34 -12.81
N LEU A 183 13.27 -10.26 -13.76
CA LEU A 183 13.37 -9.96 -15.19
C LEU A 183 12.29 -8.97 -15.65
N LEU A 184 11.07 -9.12 -15.15
CA LEU A 184 9.98 -8.18 -15.45
C LEU A 184 10.26 -6.79 -14.87
N MET A 185 10.88 -6.70 -13.70
CA MET A 185 11.29 -5.42 -13.12
C MET A 185 12.33 -4.70 -13.98
N VAL A 186 13.26 -5.44 -14.58
CA VAL A 186 14.28 -4.85 -15.47
C VAL A 186 13.69 -4.44 -16.82
N ALA A 187 12.61 -5.11 -17.26
CA ALA A 187 11.93 -4.82 -18.51
C ALA A 187 10.87 -3.71 -18.40
N PHE A 188 10.48 -3.36 -17.17
CA PHE A 188 9.51 -2.31 -16.88
C PHE A 188 10.14 -0.92 -16.88
#